data_f240295969d8c3d137064f659870c452
#
_entry.id   f240295969d8c3d137064f659870c452
#
_cell.length_a   1.000
_cell.length_b   1.000
_cell.length_c   1.000
_cell.angle_alpha   90.00
_cell.angle_beta   90.00
_cell.angle_gamma   90.00
#
_symmetry.space_group_name_H-M   'P 1'
#
loop_
_entity.id
_entity.type
_entity.pdbx_description
1 polymer ?
#
loop_
_entity_poly.entity_id
_entity_poly.type
_entity_poly.pdbx_seq_one_letter_code
_entity_poly.pdbx_strand_id
1 'polypeptide(L)'
;MFSPSQADVRRFFCDVYAKARADQPLEAIETIASLWIDEHPEYHAEFADVEAALHAMARSDDVRTNPFLHLSMHLSISEQCSIDQPLGIRQAVELLTHRRDSLHLAHHEAMDCLGKMIWESQRAGRPPDGDTYIACVQRQATQD
;
A
#
# COMPACT_ATOMS: atom_id res chain seq x y z
N MET A 1 4.29 -0.90 -19.62
CA MET A 1 4.12 -0.51 -18.21
C MET A 1 5.02 -1.37 -17.34
N PHE A 2 5.81 -0.75 -16.50
CA PHE A 2 6.69 -1.47 -15.60
C PHE A 2 5.90 -2.05 -14.43
N SER A 3 6.06 -3.35 -14.20
CA SER A 3 5.38 -4.05 -13.11
C SER A 3 6.45 -4.84 -12.34
N PRO A 4 6.80 -4.41 -11.10
CA PRO A 4 7.84 -5.11 -10.36
C PRO A 4 7.41 -6.52 -9.99
N SER A 5 8.36 -7.44 -10.00
CA SER A 5 8.12 -8.81 -9.55
C SER A 5 7.98 -8.85 -8.03
N GLN A 6 7.45 -9.96 -7.49
CA GLN A 6 7.40 -10.14 -6.04
C GLN A 6 8.79 -10.05 -5.41
N ALA A 7 9.81 -10.58 -6.10
CA ALA A 7 11.18 -10.50 -5.62
C ALA A 7 11.66 -9.05 -5.54
N ASP A 8 11.35 -8.24 -6.57
CA ASP A 8 11.73 -6.82 -6.58
C ASP A 8 11.07 -6.05 -5.44
N VAL A 9 9.79 -6.31 -5.17
CA VAL A 9 9.06 -5.67 -4.08
C VAL A 9 9.70 -6.01 -2.74
N ARG A 10 10.02 -7.29 -2.53
CA ARG A 10 10.65 -7.74 -1.27
C ARG A 10 12.01 -7.11 -1.07
N ARG A 11 12.84 -7.07 -2.13
CA ARG A 11 14.14 -6.43 -2.06
C ARG A 11 14.02 -4.94 -1.77
N PHE A 12 13.03 -4.28 -2.38
CA PHE A 12 12.79 -2.86 -2.16
C PHE A 12 12.54 -2.56 -0.67
N PHE A 13 11.58 -3.25 -0.07
CA PHE A 13 11.24 -2.99 1.34
C PHE A 13 12.35 -3.39 2.30
N CYS A 14 13.02 -4.51 2.06
CA CYS A 14 14.16 -4.92 2.89
C CYS A 14 15.30 -3.91 2.78
N ASP A 15 15.55 -3.38 1.58
CA ASP A 15 16.60 -2.39 1.33
C ASP A 15 16.28 -1.07 2.04
N VAL A 16 15.02 -0.62 1.95
CA VAL A 16 14.58 0.59 2.65
C VAL A 16 14.74 0.44 4.16
N TYR A 17 14.35 -0.71 4.70
CA TYR A 17 14.47 -0.99 6.11
C TYR A 17 15.95 -0.93 6.57
N ALA A 18 16.84 -1.57 5.80
CA ALA A 18 18.27 -1.57 6.11
C ALA A 18 18.88 -0.17 6.03
N LYS A 19 18.53 0.60 5.00
CA LYS A 19 19.02 1.98 4.84
C LYS A 19 18.55 2.88 5.97
N ALA A 20 17.28 2.78 6.37
CA ALA A 20 16.72 3.59 7.43
C ALA A 20 17.39 3.29 8.77
N ARG A 21 17.65 2.02 9.06
CA ARG A 21 18.33 1.63 10.30
C ARG A 21 19.80 2.05 10.33
N ALA A 22 20.42 2.18 9.16
CA ALA A 22 21.81 2.62 9.04
C ALA A 22 21.94 4.15 8.89
N ASP A 23 20.82 4.88 9.00
CA ASP A 23 20.76 6.34 8.82
C ASP A 23 21.32 6.77 7.46
N GLN A 24 21.13 5.95 6.43
CA GLN A 24 21.53 6.27 5.07
C GLN A 24 20.46 7.14 4.40
N PRO A 25 20.85 7.98 3.41
CA PRO A 25 19.89 8.80 2.68
C PRO A 25 18.84 7.95 1.97
N LEU A 26 17.59 8.41 2.01
CA LEU A 26 16.46 7.76 1.33
C LEU A 26 15.96 8.64 0.20
N GLU A 27 15.58 8.02 -0.91
CA GLU A 27 14.88 8.72 -1.99
C GLU A 27 13.43 9.01 -1.55
N ALA A 28 12.71 9.83 -2.31
CA ALA A 28 11.35 10.24 -1.95
C ALA A 28 10.43 9.05 -1.71
N ILE A 29 10.41 8.07 -2.62
CA ILE A 29 9.56 6.90 -2.48
C ILE A 29 10.00 6.02 -1.31
N GLU A 30 11.30 5.95 -1.08
CA GLU A 30 11.86 5.17 0.05
C GLU A 30 11.46 5.81 1.39
N THR A 31 11.40 7.14 1.44
CA THR A 31 10.96 7.86 2.65
C THR A 31 9.51 7.50 2.98
N ILE A 32 8.63 7.49 1.98
CA ILE A 32 7.23 7.10 2.18
C ILE A 32 7.14 5.65 2.65
N ALA A 33 7.89 4.77 2.01
CA ALA A 33 7.92 3.35 2.38
C ALA A 33 8.42 3.18 3.82
N SER A 34 9.44 3.94 4.23
CA SER A 34 9.98 3.89 5.58
C SER A 34 8.94 4.30 6.63
N LEU A 35 8.13 5.32 6.34
CA LEU A 35 7.06 5.74 7.24
C LEU A 35 6.05 4.62 7.45
N TRP A 36 5.66 3.91 6.40
CA TRP A 36 4.73 2.80 6.52
C TRP A 36 5.35 1.59 7.21
N ILE A 37 6.64 1.34 7.02
CA ILE A 37 7.37 0.31 7.76
C ILE A 37 7.33 0.62 9.26
N ASP A 38 7.55 1.89 9.63
CA ASP A 38 7.52 2.32 11.04
C ASP A 38 6.13 2.15 11.67
N GLU A 39 5.07 2.30 10.87
CA GLU A 39 3.68 2.10 11.33
C GLU A 39 3.34 0.62 11.52
N HIS A 40 4.22 -0.29 11.12
CA HIS A 40 4.00 -1.73 11.21
C HIS A 40 5.19 -2.43 11.88
N PRO A 41 5.46 -2.14 13.16
CA PRO A 41 6.59 -2.79 13.85
C PRO A 41 6.47 -4.31 13.91
N GLU A 42 5.26 -4.84 13.80
CA GLU A 42 5.01 -6.28 13.77
C GLU A 42 5.64 -6.96 12.54
N TYR A 43 5.98 -6.19 11.51
CA TYR A 43 6.58 -6.72 10.27
C TYR A 43 8.11 -6.58 10.22
N HIS A 44 8.73 -5.92 11.21
CA HIS A 44 10.15 -5.57 11.12
C HIS A 44 11.05 -6.80 10.96
N ALA A 45 10.71 -7.91 11.61
CA ALA A 45 11.48 -9.15 11.47
C ALA A 45 11.47 -9.68 10.03
N GLU A 46 10.38 -9.44 9.30
CA GLU A 46 10.25 -9.87 7.90
C GLU A 46 11.18 -9.08 6.97
N PHE A 47 11.49 -7.84 7.31
CA PHE A 47 12.33 -6.97 6.49
C PHE A 47 13.81 -7.07 6.83
N ALA A 48 14.16 -7.69 7.94
CA ALA A 48 15.53 -7.74 8.44
C ALA A 48 16.40 -8.74 7.67
N ASP A 49 15.80 -9.70 6.97
CA ASP A 49 16.53 -10.76 6.27
C ASP A 49 15.95 -10.95 4.87
N VAL A 50 16.62 -10.38 3.87
CA VAL A 50 16.16 -10.43 2.48
C VAL A 50 16.16 -11.86 1.93
N GLU A 51 17.10 -12.70 2.36
CA GLU A 51 17.15 -14.09 1.90
C GLU A 51 15.93 -14.87 2.37
N ALA A 52 15.55 -14.71 3.65
CA ALA A 52 14.35 -15.32 4.18
C ALA A 52 13.10 -14.80 3.48
N ALA A 53 13.05 -13.48 3.20
CA ALA A 53 11.94 -12.88 2.50
C ALA A 53 11.77 -13.45 1.09
N LEU A 54 12.86 -13.64 0.37
CA LEU A 54 12.82 -14.23 -0.97
C LEU A 54 12.39 -15.69 -0.94
N HIS A 55 12.84 -16.45 0.07
CA HIS A 55 12.42 -17.83 0.23
C HIS A 55 10.93 -17.98 0.56
N ALA A 56 10.34 -16.96 1.18
CA ALA A 56 8.94 -16.96 1.58
C ALA A 56 7.99 -16.52 0.45
N MET A 57 8.49 -16.32 -0.77
CA MET A 57 7.68 -15.80 -1.90
C MET A 57 6.50 -16.69 -2.28
N ALA A 58 6.54 -17.98 -1.94
CA ALA A 58 5.46 -18.92 -2.27
C ALA A 58 4.27 -18.81 -1.33
N ARG A 59 4.33 -17.96 -0.30
CA ARG A 59 3.23 -17.80 0.65
C ARG A 59 2.07 -17.05 0.02
N SER A 60 0.97 -16.99 0.77
CA SER A 60 -0.33 -16.45 0.36
C SER A 60 -0.26 -15.05 -0.28
N ASP A 61 -1.13 -14.83 -1.27
CA ASP A 61 -1.40 -13.50 -1.84
C ASP A 61 -2.36 -12.69 -0.97
N ASP A 62 -2.76 -13.20 0.20
CA ASP A 62 -3.67 -12.49 1.10
C ASP A 62 -2.95 -11.30 1.74
N VAL A 63 -3.49 -10.11 1.54
CA VAL A 63 -2.91 -8.88 2.06
C VAL A 63 -2.79 -8.90 3.59
N ARG A 64 -3.64 -9.67 4.27
CA ARG A 64 -3.61 -9.75 5.74
C ARG A 64 -2.47 -10.62 6.27
N THR A 65 -1.94 -11.52 5.44
CA THR A 65 -0.88 -12.45 5.84
C THR A 65 0.43 -12.23 5.12
N ASN A 66 0.46 -11.32 4.15
CA ASN A 66 1.66 -10.99 3.37
C ASN A 66 2.07 -9.54 3.65
N PRO A 67 3.07 -9.31 4.55
CA PRO A 67 3.49 -7.94 4.90
C PRO A 67 3.91 -7.11 3.71
N PHE A 68 4.55 -7.73 2.72
CA PHE A 68 5.04 -7.00 1.54
C PHE A 68 3.89 -6.51 0.67
N LEU A 69 2.87 -7.34 0.50
CA LEU A 69 1.67 -6.95 -0.23
C LEU A 69 0.92 -5.85 0.52
N HIS A 70 0.79 -5.97 1.84
CA HIS A 70 0.12 -4.97 2.66
C HIS A 70 0.81 -3.61 2.54
N LEU A 71 2.13 -3.56 2.68
CA LEU A 71 2.88 -2.32 2.57
C LEU A 71 2.88 -1.77 1.14
N SER A 72 2.86 -2.65 0.13
CA SER A 72 2.74 -2.22 -1.27
C SER A 72 1.43 -1.47 -1.49
N MET A 73 0.35 -1.91 -0.86
CA MET A 73 -0.94 -1.22 -0.98
C MET A 73 -0.93 0.14 -0.28
N HIS A 74 -0.32 0.24 0.91
CA HIS A 74 -0.11 1.54 1.56
C HIS A 74 0.66 2.49 0.64
N LEU A 75 1.74 1.99 0.05
CA LEU A 75 2.59 2.78 -0.84
C LEU A 75 1.81 3.22 -2.09
N SER A 76 1.03 2.32 -2.68
CA SER A 76 0.19 2.64 -3.85
C SER A 76 -0.79 3.76 -3.54
N ILE A 77 -1.48 3.68 -2.41
CA ILE A 77 -2.45 4.71 -2.01
C ILE A 77 -1.73 6.04 -1.75
N SER A 78 -0.57 6.01 -1.09
CA SER A 78 0.23 7.22 -0.88
C SER A 78 0.63 7.88 -2.20
N GLU A 79 1.05 7.08 -3.18
CA GLU A 79 1.40 7.60 -4.50
C GLU A 79 0.19 8.15 -5.23
N GLN A 80 -0.95 7.44 -5.18
CA GLN A 80 -2.21 7.90 -5.78
C GLN A 80 -2.59 9.28 -5.24
N CYS A 81 -2.53 9.43 -3.91
CA CYS A 81 -2.86 10.70 -3.27
C CYS A 81 -1.86 11.80 -3.62
N SER A 82 -0.58 11.46 -3.76
CA SER A 82 0.47 12.41 -4.10
C SER A 82 0.23 13.06 -5.45
N ILE A 83 -0.19 12.30 -6.45
CA ILE A 83 -0.42 12.79 -7.81
C ILE A 83 -1.89 12.97 -8.15
N ASP A 84 -2.78 12.65 -7.21
CA ASP A 84 -4.23 12.68 -7.38
C ASP A 84 -4.70 11.87 -8.60
N GLN A 85 -4.26 10.61 -8.67
CA GLN A 85 -4.66 9.68 -9.71
C GLN A 85 -5.16 8.38 -9.07
N PRO A 86 -6.40 7.95 -9.34
CA PRO A 86 -7.40 8.61 -10.19
C PRO A 86 -7.85 9.96 -9.63
N LEU A 87 -8.26 10.86 -10.49
CA LEU A 87 -8.62 12.23 -10.09
C LEU A 87 -9.72 12.23 -9.03
N GLY A 88 -9.44 12.86 -7.91
CA GLY A 88 -10.36 12.93 -6.76
C GLY A 88 -9.99 12.00 -5.61
N ILE A 89 -9.04 11.07 -5.81
CA ILE A 89 -8.67 10.12 -4.74
C ILE A 89 -8.06 10.83 -3.55
N ARG A 90 -7.26 11.87 -3.78
CA ARG A 90 -6.64 12.61 -2.67
C ARG A 90 -7.70 13.17 -1.72
N GLN A 91 -8.70 13.85 -2.24
CA GLN A 91 -9.77 14.42 -1.41
C GLN A 91 -10.56 13.33 -0.70
N ALA A 92 -10.87 12.24 -1.38
CA ALA A 92 -11.62 11.14 -0.78
C ALA A 92 -10.88 10.53 0.41
N VAL A 93 -9.58 10.29 0.27
CA VAL A 93 -8.75 9.74 1.35
C VAL A 93 -8.57 10.76 2.48
N GLU A 94 -8.43 12.05 2.14
CA GLU A 94 -8.33 13.11 3.16
C GLU A 94 -9.60 13.19 4.00
N LEU A 95 -10.78 13.11 3.39
CA LEU A 95 -12.05 13.10 4.10
C LEU A 95 -12.15 11.89 5.03
N LEU A 96 -11.75 10.72 4.54
CA LEU A 96 -11.76 9.50 5.33
C LEU A 96 -10.77 9.59 6.50
N THR A 97 -9.59 10.14 6.26
CA THR A 97 -8.57 10.36 7.28
C THR A 97 -9.11 11.26 8.39
N HIS A 98 -9.77 12.35 7.99
CA HIS A 98 -10.37 13.27 8.96
C HIS A 98 -11.48 12.58 9.76
N ARG A 99 -12.32 11.79 9.09
CA ARG A 99 -13.44 11.10 9.73
C ARG A 99 -12.95 10.06 10.74
N ARG A 100 -11.88 9.34 10.44
CA ARG A 100 -11.32 8.30 11.32
C ARG A 100 -10.29 8.84 12.31
N ASP A 101 -9.87 10.07 12.14
CA ASP A 101 -8.78 10.68 12.90
C ASP A 101 -7.50 9.83 12.85
N SER A 102 -7.26 9.20 11.69
CA SER A 102 -6.10 8.32 11.50
C SER A 102 -5.87 8.06 10.01
N LEU A 103 -4.71 8.45 9.52
CA LEU A 103 -4.30 8.14 8.16
C LEU A 103 -4.15 6.62 7.97
N HIS A 104 -3.63 5.93 8.98
CA HIS A 104 -3.43 4.48 8.94
C HIS A 104 -4.78 3.76 8.76
N LEU A 105 -5.79 4.11 9.57
CA LEU A 105 -7.12 3.51 9.46
C LEU A 105 -7.77 3.85 8.12
N ALA A 106 -7.62 5.09 7.66
CA ALA A 106 -8.15 5.50 6.36
C ALA A 106 -7.55 4.67 5.22
N HIS A 107 -6.22 4.43 5.27
CA HIS A 107 -5.57 3.58 4.29
C HIS A 107 -6.10 2.16 4.31
N HIS A 108 -6.35 1.59 5.49
CA HIS A 108 -6.89 0.23 5.59
C HIS A 108 -8.27 0.14 4.93
N GLU A 109 -9.13 1.13 5.13
CA GLU A 109 -10.45 1.16 4.49
C GLU A 109 -10.31 1.40 2.98
N ALA A 110 -9.40 2.28 2.56
CA ALA A 110 -9.14 2.51 1.13
C ALA A 110 -8.57 1.26 0.46
N MET A 111 -7.79 0.45 1.18
CA MET A 111 -7.27 -0.82 0.66
C MET A 111 -8.40 -1.78 0.29
N ASP A 112 -9.46 -1.85 1.10
CA ASP A 112 -10.59 -2.69 0.79
C ASP A 112 -11.25 -2.26 -0.51
N CYS A 113 -11.40 -0.96 -0.72
CA CYS A 113 -11.94 -0.40 -1.96
C CYS A 113 -11.01 -0.66 -3.15
N LEU A 114 -9.71 -0.50 -2.95
CA LEU A 114 -8.71 -0.74 -3.99
C LEU A 114 -8.68 -2.20 -4.40
N GLY A 115 -8.68 -3.10 -3.43
CA GLY A 115 -8.71 -4.54 -3.67
C GLY A 115 -9.95 -4.98 -4.42
N LYS A 116 -11.10 -4.41 -4.06
CA LYS A 116 -12.36 -4.70 -4.76
C LYS A 116 -12.31 -4.23 -6.21
N MET A 117 -11.80 -3.02 -6.45
CA MET A 117 -11.65 -2.49 -7.81
C MET A 117 -10.75 -3.41 -8.67
N ILE A 118 -9.62 -3.83 -8.12
CA ILE A 118 -8.68 -4.70 -8.83
C ILE A 118 -9.33 -6.05 -9.12
N TRP A 119 -10.01 -6.63 -8.13
CA TRP A 119 -10.68 -7.92 -8.29
C TRP A 119 -11.77 -7.87 -9.36
N GLU A 120 -12.60 -6.83 -9.35
CA GLU A 120 -13.66 -6.66 -10.34
C GLU A 120 -13.08 -6.45 -11.74
N SER A 121 -11.99 -5.70 -11.85
CA SER A 121 -11.28 -5.48 -13.11
C SER A 121 -10.79 -6.81 -13.69
N GLN A 122 -10.13 -7.62 -12.88
CA GLN A 122 -9.60 -8.91 -13.32
C GLN A 122 -10.73 -9.87 -13.72
N ARG A 123 -11.79 -9.91 -12.93
CA ARG A 123 -12.93 -10.80 -13.20
C ARG A 123 -13.65 -10.42 -14.48
N ALA A 124 -13.81 -9.13 -14.76
CA ALA A 124 -14.53 -8.65 -15.93
C ALA A 124 -13.66 -8.53 -17.18
N GLY A 125 -12.34 -8.67 -17.03
CA GLY A 125 -11.41 -8.46 -18.15
C GLY A 125 -11.39 -7.04 -18.65
N ARG A 126 -11.62 -6.06 -17.77
CA ARG A 126 -11.66 -4.63 -18.09
C ARG A 126 -10.59 -3.88 -17.29
N PRO A 127 -10.18 -2.68 -17.76
CA PRO A 127 -9.31 -1.84 -16.97
C PRO A 127 -9.95 -1.47 -15.63
N PRO A 128 -9.15 -1.21 -14.59
CA PRO A 128 -9.67 -0.79 -13.29
C PRO A 128 -10.52 0.49 -13.40
N ASP A 129 -11.64 0.53 -12.68
CA ASP A 129 -12.58 1.64 -12.70
C ASP A 129 -12.29 2.58 -11.51
N GLY A 130 -11.56 3.66 -11.80
CA GLY A 130 -11.19 4.65 -10.80
C GLY A 130 -12.38 5.36 -10.16
N ASP A 131 -13.43 5.60 -10.93
CA ASP A 131 -14.62 6.26 -10.39
C ASP A 131 -15.34 5.41 -9.36
N THR A 132 -15.44 4.12 -9.60
CA THR A 132 -16.02 3.17 -8.65
C THR A 132 -15.18 3.08 -7.37
N TYR A 133 -13.86 3.10 -7.52
CA TYR A 133 -12.93 3.10 -6.39
C TYR A 133 -13.12 4.35 -5.53
N ILE A 134 -13.14 5.54 -6.15
CA ILE A 134 -13.33 6.80 -5.43
C ILE A 134 -14.69 6.82 -4.74
N ALA A 135 -15.74 6.38 -5.41
CA ALA A 135 -17.08 6.31 -4.82
C ALA A 135 -17.11 5.39 -3.59
N CYS A 136 -16.37 4.28 -3.64
CA CYS A 136 -16.23 3.36 -2.51
C CYS A 136 -15.59 4.07 -1.31
N VAL A 137 -14.47 4.77 -1.53
CA VAL A 137 -13.77 5.50 -0.47
C VAL A 137 -14.65 6.61 0.09
N GLN A 138 -15.37 7.33 -0.77
CA GLN A 138 -16.29 8.38 -0.34
C GLN A 138 -17.42 7.84 0.53
N ARG A 139 -17.95 6.67 0.19
CA ARG A 139 -18.98 6.03 1.01
C ARG A 139 -18.44 5.67 2.40
N GLN A 140 -17.20 5.17 2.47
CA GLN A 140 -16.59 4.89 3.77
C GLN A 140 -16.47 6.16 4.59
N ALA A 141 -16.13 7.29 3.97
CA ALA A 141 -15.98 8.57 4.66
C ALA A 141 -17.32 9.13 5.20
N THR A 142 -18.45 8.64 4.70
CA THR A 142 -19.78 9.08 5.17
C THR A 142 -20.40 8.14 6.19
N GLN A 143 -19.73 7.05 6.51
CA GLN A 143 -20.20 6.06 7.49
C GLN A 143 -19.48 6.25 8.83
N ASP A 144 -20.18 5.95 9.91
CA ASP A 144 -19.62 6.00 11.26
C ASP A 144 -18.80 4.77 11.61
#